data_5e500656e093e62201b26fbbedf7380f
#
_entry.id   5e500656e093e62201b26fbbedf7380f
#
_cell.length_a   1.000
_cell.length_b   1.000
_cell.length_c   1.000
_cell.angle_alpha   90.00
_cell.angle_beta   90.00
_cell.angle_gamma   90.00
#
_symmetry.space_group_name_H-M   'P 1'
#
loop_
_entity.id
_entity.type
_entity.pdbx_description
1 polymer ?
#
loop_
_entity_poly.entity_id
_entity_poly.type
_entity_poly.pdbx_seq_one_letter_code
_entity_poly.pdbx_strand_id
1 'polypeptide(L)'
;MEKNLYSMKGKVCLITGGSTGLGSYIAHGFLAAGASRVYITARSKDNLVKKKNELEKISDGECIAIKSDLSSLDGVNKLVSEIRAREQHIDVLVNNAGIGLGTPIKTMKVEDWDRTMELNTKSPIFLTQALLDMLSKNATLE
;
A
#
# COMPACT_ATOMS: atom_id res chain seq x y z
N MET A 1 22.28 7.21 23.33
CA MET A 1 20.93 6.66 23.02
C MET A 1 21.03 5.97 21.66
N GLU A 2 20.92 4.67 21.64
CA GLU A 2 20.78 3.96 20.36
C GLU A 2 19.50 4.43 19.66
N LYS A 3 19.63 5.00 18.46
CA LYS A 3 18.46 5.24 17.60
C LYS A 3 17.85 3.88 17.32
N ASN A 4 16.60 3.66 17.71
CA ASN A 4 15.87 2.47 17.30
C ASN A 4 15.67 2.51 15.78
N LEU A 5 16.52 1.80 15.06
CA LEU A 5 16.56 1.76 13.59
C LEU A 5 15.24 1.28 12.98
N TYR A 6 14.42 0.58 13.74
CA TYR A 6 13.15 0.00 13.30
C TYR A 6 11.93 0.82 13.74
N SER A 7 12.14 1.99 14.34
CA SER A 7 11.03 2.82 14.82
C SER A 7 10.26 3.43 13.65
N MET A 8 8.95 3.20 13.68
CA MET A 8 7.98 3.85 12.77
C MET A 8 7.22 4.99 13.46
N LYS A 9 7.71 5.44 14.63
CA LYS A 9 7.00 6.44 15.44
C LYS A 9 6.64 7.69 14.65
N GLY A 10 5.35 8.00 14.63
CA GLY A 10 4.79 9.17 13.95
C GLY A 10 4.69 9.04 12.43
N LYS A 11 5.09 7.92 11.83
CA LYS A 11 5.08 7.72 10.38
C LYS A 11 3.68 7.49 9.82
N VAL A 12 3.45 8.01 8.61
CA VAL A 12 2.26 7.77 7.78
C VAL A 12 2.65 6.86 6.63
N CYS A 13 2.01 5.71 6.53
CA CYS A 13 2.36 4.65 5.60
C CYS A 13 1.17 4.27 4.70
N LEU A 14 1.44 4.00 3.44
CA LEU A 14 0.47 3.44 2.49
C LEU A 14 0.97 2.08 2.00
N ILE A 15 0.13 1.05 2.14
CA ILE A 15 0.43 -0.33 1.72
C ILE A 15 -0.64 -0.80 0.75
N THR A 16 -0.27 -1.02 -0.50
CA THR A 16 -1.20 -1.60 -1.47
C THR A 16 -1.28 -3.12 -1.29
N GLY A 17 -2.50 -3.69 -1.42
CA GLY A 17 -2.70 -5.12 -1.15
C GLY A 17 -2.54 -5.48 0.34
N GLY A 18 -2.91 -4.58 1.24
CA GLY A 18 -2.66 -4.70 2.69
C GLY A 18 -3.68 -5.54 3.47
N SER A 19 -4.72 -6.08 2.83
CA SER A 19 -5.77 -6.81 3.54
C SER A 19 -5.46 -8.29 3.81
N THR A 20 -4.51 -8.86 3.08
CA THR A 20 -4.14 -10.27 3.19
C THR A 20 -2.64 -10.47 2.95
N GLY A 21 -2.13 -11.67 3.25
CA GLY A 21 -0.77 -12.10 2.95
C GLY A 21 0.29 -11.15 3.48
N LEU A 22 1.36 -10.96 2.70
CA LEU A 22 2.54 -10.18 3.09
C LEU A 22 2.20 -8.73 3.45
N GLY A 23 1.33 -8.07 2.66
CA GLY A 23 0.92 -6.68 2.93
C GLY A 23 0.27 -6.51 4.30
N SER A 24 -0.50 -7.49 4.77
CA SER A 24 -1.11 -7.45 6.10
C SER A 24 -0.09 -7.62 7.24
N TYR A 25 0.94 -8.42 7.02
CA TYR A 25 2.05 -8.55 7.99
C TYR A 25 2.90 -7.27 8.06
N ILE A 26 3.14 -6.62 6.91
CA ILE A 26 3.84 -5.33 6.86
C ILE A 26 3.04 -4.27 7.64
N ALA A 27 1.72 -4.19 7.41
CA ALA A 27 0.85 -3.27 8.13
C ALA A 27 0.87 -3.49 9.64
N HIS A 28 0.82 -4.77 10.07
CA HIS A 28 0.99 -5.15 11.47
C HIS A 28 2.33 -4.66 12.03
N GLY A 29 3.42 -4.96 11.34
CA GLY A 29 4.77 -4.58 11.77
C GLY A 29 4.93 -3.07 11.91
N PHE A 30 4.38 -2.29 10.98
CA PHE A 30 4.46 -0.82 11.04
C PHE A 30 3.68 -0.25 12.23
N LEU A 31 2.46 -0.74 12.49
CA LEU A 31 1.69 -0.33 13.66
C LEU A 31 2.39 -0.74 14.97
N ALA A 32 2.88 -1.96 15.07
CA ALA A 32 3.62 -2.44 16.24
C ALA A 32 4.91 -1.63 16.48
N ALA A 33 5.55 -1.11 15.41
CA ALA A 33 6.72 -0.25 15.49
C ALA A 33 6.40 1.24 15.76
N GLY A 34 5.11 1.59 15.92
CA GLY A 34 4.66 2.93 16.35
C GLY A 34 4.21 3.85 15.22
N ALA A 35 3.90 3.34 14.02
CA ALA A 35 3.32 4.17 12.97
C ALA A 35 2.05 4.86 13.46
N SER A 36 1.90 6.15 13.13
CA SER A 36 0.73 6.93 13.54
C SER A 36 -0.49 6.60 12.70
N ARG A 37 -0.28 6.37 11.39
CA ARG A 37 -1.32 5.96 10.45
C ARG A 37 -0.80 4.97 9.43
N VAL A 38 -1.56 3.91 9.20
CA VAL A 38 -1.29 2.91 8.16
C VAL A 38 -2.53 2.76 7.28
N TYR A 39 -2.40 3.19 6.04
CA TYR A 39 -3.39 2.97 5.00
C TYR A 39 -3.20 1.59 4.39
N ILE A 40 -4.25 0.80 4.32
CA ILE A 40 -4.27 -0.47 3.61
C ILE A 40 -5.29 -0.41 2.48
N THR A 41 -4.94 -0.94 1.31
CA THR A 41 -5.84 -0.99 0.17
C THR A 41 -6.04 -2.41 -0.34
N ALA A 42 -7.23 -2.71 -0.83
CA ALA A 42 -7.57 -3.95 -1.52
C ALA A 42 -8.87 -3.81 -2.30
N ARG A 43 -9.17 -4.79 -3.15
CA ARG A 43 -10.42 -4.85 -3.91
C ARG A 43 -11.61 -5.30 -3.06
N SER A 44 -11.39 -6.22 -2.12
CA SER A 44 -12.43 -6.77 -1.25
C SER A 44 -12.67 -5.88 -0.04
N LYS A 45 -13.86 -5.27 0.03
CA LYS A 45 -14.28 -4.46 1.17
C LYS A 45 -14.34 -5.27 2.46
N ASP A 46 -14.84 -6.51 2.39
CA ASP A 46 -15.00 -7.37 3.56
C ASP A 46 -13.66 -7.74 4.18
N ASN A 47 -12.68 -8.13 3.33
CA ASN A 47 -11.31 -8.40 3.79
C ASN A 47 -10.65 -7.16 4.41
N LEU A 48 -10.90 -5.98 3.85
CA LEU A 48 -10.38 -4.72 4.38
C LEU A 48 -10.96 -4.41 5.75
N VAL A 49 -12.28 -4.51 5.93
CA VAL A 49 -12.94 -4.24 7.22
C VAL A 49 -12.45 -5.22 8.28
N LYS A 50 -12.40 -6.51 7.94
CA LYS A 50 -11.89 -7.54 8.85
C LYS A 50 -10.46 -7.23 9.28
N LYS A 51 -9.57 -6.96 8.32
CA LYS A 51 -8.16 -6.67 8.60
C LYS A 51 -7.97 -5.38 9.39
N LYS A 52 -8.69 -4.31 9.05
CA LYS A 52 -8.68 -3.06 9.82
C LYS A 52 -9.00 -3.32 11.29
N ASN A 53 -10.10 -4.04 11.59
CA ASN A 53 -10.50 -4.36 12.96
C ASN A 53 -9.47 -5.19 13.74
N GLU A 54 -8.71 -6.04 13.04
CA GLU A 54 -7.59 -6.79 13.64
C GLU A 54 -6.41 -5.87 13.95
N LEU A 55 -6.05 -5.00 13.01
CA LEU A 55 -4.88 -4.12 13.10
C LEU A 55 -5.06 -3.00 14.13
N GLU A 56 -6.25 -2.47 14.30
CA GLU A 56 -6.55 -1.43 15.31
C GLU A 56 -6.36 -1.90 16.77
N LYS A 57 -6.22 -3.20 16.99
CA LYS A 57 -5.95 -3.76 18.33
C LYS A 57 -4.47 -3.83 18.69
N ILE A 58 -3.57 -3.50 17.74
CA ILE A 58 -2.12 -3.71 17.90
C ILE A 58 -1.47 -2.54 18.65
N SER A 59 -1.89 -1.32 18.38
CA SER A 59 -1.33 -0.11 18.96
C SER A 59 -2.34 1.04 18.91
N ASP A 60 -1.96 2.21 19.44
CA ASP A 60 -2.76 3.43 19.35
C ASP A 60 -2.71 4.07 17.94
N GLY A 61 -1.96 3.50 17.01
CA GLY A 61 -1.91 3.94 15.61
C GLY A 61 -3.21 3.63 14.87
N GLU A 62 -3.58 4.50 13.94
CA GLU A 62 -4.80 4.39 13.16
C GLU A 62 -4.59 3.52 11.92
N CYS A 63 -5.47 2.55 11.69
CA CYS A 63 -5.55 1.79 10.45
C CYS A 63 -6.69 2.30 9.57
N ILE A 64 -6.40 2.76 8.37
CA ILE A 64 -7.38 3.28 7.43
C ILE A 64 -7.47 2.35 6.22
N ALA A 65 -8.66 1.82 5.98
CA ALA A 65 -8.93 0.91 4.88
C ALA A 65 -9.56 1.64 3.69
N ILE A 66 -8.95 1.55 2.52
CA ILE A 66 -9.45 2.15 1.28
C ILE A 66 -9.69 1.05 0.25
N LYS A 67 -10.93 0.90 -0.19
CA LYS A 67 -11.23 0.01 -1.32
C LYS A 67 -10.65 0.59 -2.60
N SER A 68 -9.80 -0.17 -3.28
CA SER A 68 -9.12 0.27 -4.50
C SER A 68 -8.89 -0.91 -5.43
N ASP A 69 -9.12 -0.70 -6.72
CA ASP A 69 -8.73 -1.62 -7.78
C ASP A 69 -7.59 -0.99 -8.60
N LEU A 70 -6.38 -1.47 -8.37
CA LEU A 70 -5.17 -0.96 -9.02
C LEU A 70 -4.88 -1.64 -10.36
N SER A 71 -5.79 -2.43 -10.90
CA SER A 71 -5.66 -3.02 -12.24
C SER A 71 -5.86 -1.99 -13.37
N SER A 72 -6.14 -0.75 -13.06
CA SER A 72 -6.29 0.34 -14.02
C SER A 72 -5.75 1.66 -13.48
N LEU A 73 -5.37 2.58 -14.38
CA LEU A 73 -4.95 3.94 -14.00
C LEU A 73 -6.08 4.75 -13.35
N ASP A 74 -7.34 4.50 -13.72
CA ASP A 74 -8.48 5.13 -13.05
C ASP A 74 -8.54 4.74 -11.57
N GLY A 75 -8.33 3.47 -11.25
CA GLY A 75 -8.24 3.00 -9.86
C GLY A 75 -7.06 3.60 -9.10
N VAL A 76 -5.90 3.76 -9.75
CA VAL A 76 -4.74 4.45 -9.19
C VAL A 76 -5.08 5.90 -8.88
N ASN A 77 -5.68 6.64 -9.83
CA ASN A 77 -6.04 8.05 -9.68
C ASN A 77 -7.06 8.26 -8.54
N LYS A 78 -8.04 7.35 -8.41
CA LYS A 78 -9.01 7.38 -7.30
C LYS A 78 -8.31 7.21 -5.95
N LEU A 79 -7.39 6.25 -5.82
CA LEU A 79 -6.60 6.06 -4.60
C LEU A 79 -5.78 7.31 -4.29
N VAL A 80 -5.09 7.89 -5.27
CA VAL A 80 -4.31 9.13 -5.10
C VAL A 80 -5.18 10.26 -4.56
N SER A 81 -6.37 10.44 -5.12
CA SER A 81 -7.32 11.47 -4.67
C SER A 81 -7.76 11.26 -3.23
N GLU A 82 -8.04 10.02 -2.84
CA GLU A 82 -8.40 9.67 -1.45
C GLU A 82 -7.26 9.96 -0.46
N ILE A 83 -6.02 9.64 -0.83
CA ILE A 83 -4.86 9.91 0.02
C ILE A 83 -4.61 11.42 0.12
N ARG A 84 -4.63 12.15 -0.99
CA ARG A 84 -4.43 13.62 -1.00
C ARG A 84 -5.48 14.38 -0.23
N ALA A 85 -6.71 13.86 -0.15
CA ALA A 85 -7.78 14.47 0.64
C ALA A 85 -7.55 14.33 2.16
N ARG A 86 -6.70 13.40 2.60
CA ARG A 86 -6.49 13.06 4.01
C ARG A 86 -5.11 13.47 4.52
N GLU A 87 -4.09 13.47 3.65
CA GLU A 87 -2.69 13.64 4.05
C GLU A 87 -2.00 14.70 3.22
N GLN A 88 -1.09 15.40 3.84
CA GLN A 88 -0.18 16.34 3.17
C GLN A 88 1.17 15.71 2.81
N HIS A 89 1.51 14.59 3.46
CA HIS A 89 2.73 13.82 3.20
C HIS A 89 2.50 12.33 3.50
N ILE A 90 3.34 11.50 2.91
CA ILE A 90 3.47 10.08 3.22
C ILE A 90 4.94 9.81 3.48
N ASP A 91 5.24 9.07 4.55
CA ASP A 91 6.62 8.69 4.87
C ASP A 91 7.04 7.40 4.15
N VAL A 92 6.10 6.47 3.96
CA VAL A 92 6.38 5.15 3.36
C VAL A 92 5.28 4.74 2.40
N LEU A 93 5.66 4.38 1.18
CA LEU A 93 4.80 3.70 0.21
C LEU A 93 5.32 2.27 -0.01
N VAL A 94 4.48 1.28 0.24
CA VAL A 94 4.76 -0.12 -0.05
C VAL A 94 3.90 -0.58 -1.22
N ASN A 95 4.50 -0.71 -2.40
CA ASN A 95 3.89 -1.27 -3.59
C ASN A 95 3.90 -2.81 -3.48
N ASN A 96 2.89 -3.36 -2.79
CA ASN A 96 2.77 -4.79 -2.51
C ASN A 96 1.63 -5.46 -3.30
N ALA A 97 0.63 -4.71 -3.76
CA ALA A 97 -0.44 -5.28 -4.58
C ALA A 97 0.14 -5.92 -5.86
N GLY A 98 -0.24 -7.15 -6.10
CA GLY A 98 0.24 -7.90 -7.25
C GLY A 98 -0.53 -9.21 -7.44
N ILE A 99 -0.39 -9.80 -8.61
CA ILE A 99 -0.92 -11.11 -8.95
C ILE A 99 0.18 -11.98 -9.56
N GLY A 100 0.10 -13.29 -9.26
CA GLY A 100 0.87 -14.31 -9.97
C GLY A 100 -0.12 -15.26 -10.63
N LEU A 101 -0.17 -15.27 -11.96
CA LEU A 101 -1.15 -16.10 -12.68
C LEU A 101 -0.76 -17.58 -12.73
N GLY A 102 0.51 -17.90 -12.50
CA GLY A 102 0.99 -19.30 -12.51
C GLY A 102 0.78 -20.02 -13.85
N THR A 103 0.55 -19.28 -14.92
CA THR A 103 0.25 -19.83 -16.25
C THR A 103 1.54 -20.35 -16.88
N PRO A 104 1.60 -21.64 -17.31
CA PRO A 104 2.76 -22.17 -18.00
C PRO A 104 3.06 -21.40 -19.28
N ILE A 105 4.34 -21.21 -19.60
CA ILE A 105 4.77 -20.45 -20.79
C ILE A 105 4.15 -20.98 -22.09
N LYS A 106 3.92 -22.29 -22.17
CA LYS A 106 3.33 -22.92 -23.35
C LYS A 106 1.88 -22.55 -23.63
N THR A 107 1.15 -22.11 -22.59
CA THR A 107 -0.28 -21.82 -22.65
C THR A 107 -0.61 -20.40 -22.25
N MET A 108 0.42 -19.59 -21.96
CA MET A 108 0.25 -18.20 -21.58
C MET A 108 -0.40 -17.40 -22.71
N LYS A 109 -1.46 -16.66 -22.39
CA LYS A 109 -2.13 -15.76 -23.31
C LYS A 109 -1.61 -14.34 -23.14
N VAL A 110 -1.75 -13.53 -24.17
CA VAL A 110 -1.37 -12.10 -24.12
C VAL A 110 -2.12 -11.36 -23.02
N GLU A 111 -3.39 -11.68 -22.85
CA GLU A 111 -4.24 -11.08 -21.80
C GLU A 111 -3.74 -11.38 -20.37
N ASP A 112 -3.16 -12.58 -20.16
CA ASP A 112 -2.55 -12.94 -18.87
C ASP A 112 -1.30 -12.10 -18.59
N TRP A 113 -0.49 -11.91 -19.62
CA TRP A 113 0.67 -11.02 -19.56
C TRP A 113 0.26 -9.57 -19.28
N ASP A 114 -0.65 -9.03 -20.10
CA ASP A 114 -1.09 -7.64 -19.97
C ASP A 114 -1.66 -7.35 -18.59
N ARG A 115 -2.51 -8.23 -18.08
CA ARG A 115 -3.08 -8.11 -16.74
C ARG A 115 -2.03 -8.14 -15.65
N THR A 116 -1.02 -8.99 -15.77
CA THR A 116 0.07 -9.10 -14.80
C THR A 116 0.92 -7.83 -14.81
N MET A 117 1.29 -7.36 -15.98
CA MET A 117 2.12 -6.16 -16.15
C MET A 117 1.39 -4.89 -15.73
N GLU A 118 0.09 -4.78 -16.01
CA GLU A 118 -0.73 -3.65 -15.58
C GLU A 118 -0.74 -3.50 -14.06
N LEU A 119 -0.98 -4.57 -13.32
CA LEU A 119 -1.04 -4.52 -11.86
C LEU A 119 0.35 -4.51 -11.21
N ASN A 120 1.27 -5.36 -11.66
CA ASN A 120 2.54 -5.57 -10.95
C ASN A 120 3.62 -4.55 -11.33
N THR A 121 3.49 -3.87 -12.45
CA THR A 121 4.53 -2.98 -12.97
C THR A 121 3.98 -1.57 -13.23
N LYS A 122 2.96 -1.43 -14.05
CA LYS A 122 2.44 -0.11 -14.45
C LYS A 122 1.83 0.64 -13.26
N SER A 123 0.95 -0.02 -12.50
CA SER A 123 0.31 0.62 -11.35
C SER A 123 1.29 1.11 -10.29
N PRO A 124 2.31 0.36 -9.84
CA PRO A 124 3.33 0.85 -8.92
C PRO A 124 4.08 2.09 -9.42
N ILE A 125 4.43 2.11 -10.70
CA ILE A 125 5.14 3.24 -11.31
C ILE A 125 4.27 4.50 -11.24
N PHE A 126 3.04 4.45 -11.74
CA PHE A 126 2.16 5.62 -11.82
C PHE A 126 1.59 6.04 -10.45
N LEU A 127 1.38 5.10 -9.53
CA LEU A 127 1.05 5.43 -8.14
C LEU A 127 2.20 6.17 -7.45
N THR A 128 3.42 5.68 -7.58
CA THR A 128 4.61 6.34 -7.02
C THR A 128 4.81 7.72 -7.65
N GLN A 129 4.72 7.83 -8.98
CA GLN A 129 4.82 9.11 -9.68
C GLN A 129 3.79 10.13 -9.18
N ALA A 130 2.54 9.72 -9.04
CA ALA A 130 1.46 10.59 -8.61
C ALA A 130 1.55 11.02 -7.12
N LEU A 131 2.30 10.30 -6.29
CA LEU A 131 2.52 10.59 -4.88
C LEU A 131 3.93 11.11 -4.57
N LEU A 132 4.77 11.32 -5.58
CA LEU A 132 6.19 11.61 -5.40
C LEU A 132 6.43 12.89 -4.59
N ASP A 133 5.65 13.94 -4.80
CA ASP A 133 5.72 15.19 -4.05
C ASP A 133 5.34 15.01 -2.56
N MET A 134 4.44 14.09 -2.26
CA MET A 134 4.06 13.75 -0.89
C MET A 134 5.12 12.89 -0.19
N LEU A 135 5.78 12.01 -0.93
CA LEU A 135 6.84 11.11 -0.44
C LEU A 135 8.15 11.88 -0.20
N SER A 136 8.48 12.84 -1.05
CA SER A 136 9.73 13.58 -0.99
C SER A 136 9.75 14.73 0.01
N LYS A 137 8.59 15.13 0.55
CA LYS A 137 8.47 16.27 1.48
C LYS A 137 9.35 16.17 2.74
N ASN A 138 9.63 14.95 3.17
CA ASN A 138 10.46 14.64 4.34
C ASN A 138 11.73 13.84 3.97
N ALA A 139 12.01 13.65 2.68
CA ALA A 139 13.22 13.00 2.24
C ALA A 139 14.38 14.01 2.36
N THR A 140 15.26 13.79 3.33
CA THR A 140 16.61 14.35 3.30
C THR A 140 17.39 13.56 2.24
N LEU A 141 17.66 14.19 1.11
CA LEU A 141 18.67 13.71 0.19
C LEU A 141 20.03 13.99 0.87
N GLU A 142 20.58 12.99 1.51
CA GLU A 142 22.00 12.96 1.90
C GLU A 142 22.82 12.36 0.78
#